data_5aee772753949a944d76fe9f01ac5675
#
_entry.id   5aee772753949a944d76fe9f01ac5675
#
_cell.length_a   1.000
_cell.length_b   1.000
_cell.length_c   1.000
_cell.angle_alpha   90.00
_cell.angle_beta   90.00
_cell.angle_gamma   90.00
#
_symmetry.space_group_name_H-M   'P 1'
#
loop_
_entity.id
_entity.type
_entity.pdbx_description
1 polymer ?
#
loop_
_entity_poly.entity_id
_entity_poly.type
_entity_poly.pdbx_seq_one_letter_code
_entity_poly.pdbx_strand_id
1 'polypeptide(L)'
;MTSAATRILAAVMGVTAVAWMMTIAAVAGQTPAPDRPQMAEEVFTNVQALKGIPVDQFMGTMGFFSASLGLNCTDCHSEESGGNWAKYADDTPLKRTTRRMIAMMKTINDANFGGRQMVTCNTCHRGTTNPSVMPSINQLYGTPPPDEPGDPFVQALRQPPADQILDKYIQIAGGARPGGLISFVANGLYRGFDDSEKTPVEIFANATGQRTTIVHGSSGVTTTTYDGRTGWIAAPTTDRPFPLIALTGQELEGLELETELFFPSRIKQALRNWRVGFPTEIDGREVQVVQGTTAGGGVATLCFDAQTGLLVRMIRYGASPVGRIVTRVDYGDYRDVATGKMPFKWTVSWLDGRSTFELSTVQPNVPIDSTRFAKPVVRP
;
A
#
# COMPACT_ATOMS: atom_id res chain seq x y z
N MET A 1 -46.99 -52.28 44.97
CA MET A 1 -45.58 -52.56 44.72
C MET A 1 -45.20 -51.83 43.43
N THR A 2 -44.99 -50.50 43.51
CA THR A 2 -44.56 -49.63 42.49
C THR A 2 -43.58 -48.64 43.13
N SER A 3 -42.33 -48.62 42.79
CA SER A 3 -41.56 -47.44 43.19
C SER A 3 -40.02 -47.51 43.12
N ALA A 4 -39.43 -48.64 42.78
CA ALA A 4 -37.95 -48.64 42.70
C ALA A 4 -37.38 -48.42 41.26
N ALA A 5 -38.08 -48.90 40.25
CA ALA A 5 -37.61 -48.79 38.84
C ALA A 5 -37.75 -47.38 38.25
N THR A 6 -38.76 -46.61 38.66
CA THR A 6 -39.03 -45.25 38.11
C THR A 6 -38.05 -44.18 38.64
N ARG A 7 -37.48 -44.40 39.85
CA ARG A 7 -36.51 -43.46 40.45
C ARG A 7 -35.10 -43.61 39.88
N ILE A 8 -34.74 -44.78 39.39
CA ILE A 8 -33.44 -45.04 38.78
C ILE A 8 -33.38 -44.46 37.33
N LEU A 9 -34.49 -44.51 36.59
CA LEU A 9 -34.55 -43.91 35.24
C LEU A 9 -34.48 -42.38 35.24
N ALA A 10 -35.07 -41.74 36.28
CA ALA A 10 -35.01 -40.27 36.41
C ALA A 10 -33.61 -39.75 36.80
N ALA A 11 -32.85 -40.54 37.57
CA ALA A 11 -31.49 -40.18 37.97
C ALA A 11 -30.47 -40.33 36.80
N VAL A 12 -30.66 -41.33 35.91
CA VAL A 12 -29.78 -41.55 34.80
C VAL A 12 -30.00 -40.51 33.66
N MET A 13 -31.24 -40.05 33.43
CA MET A 13 -31.52 -38.97 32.48
C MET A 13 -31.06 -37.60 32.95
N GLY A 14 -31.00 -37.33 34.26
CA GLY A 14 -30.50 -36.08 34.82
C GLY A 14 -28.97 -35.91 34.66
N VAL A 15 -28.22 -36.99 34.78
CA VAL A 15 -26.75 -36.98 34.67
C VAL A 15 -26.30 -36.86 33.23
N THR A 16 -27.01 -37.44 32.28
CA THR A 16 -26.70 -37.31 30.84
C THR A 16 -27.00 -35.91 30.27
N ALA A 17 -28.05 -35.22 30.77
CA ALA A 17 -28.37 -33.86 30.33
C ALA A 17 -27.36 -32.82 30.85
N VAL A 18 -26.82 -33.00 32.07
CA VAL A 18 -25.76 -32.11 32.61
C VAL A 18 -24.41 -32.36 31.96
N ALA A 19 -24.09 -33.59 31.57
CA ALA A 19 -22.86 -33.89 30.82
C ALA A 19 -22.89 -33.32 29.40
N TRP A 20 -24.06 -33.22 28.75
CA TRP A 20 -24.22 -32.61 27.43
C TRP A 20 -24.18 -31.07 27.46
N MET A 21 -24.54 -30.42 28.53
CA MET A 21 -24.43 -28.96 28.68
C MET A 21 -23.00 -28.50 29.02
N MET A 22 -22.14 -29.38 29.54
CA MET A 22 -20.74 -29.00 29.80
C MET A 22 -19.80 -29.17 28.59
N THR A 23 -20.21 -29.83 27.52
CA THR A 23 -19.40 -30.00 26.32
C THR A 23 -19.60 -28.90 25.26
N ILE A 24 -20.57 -27.99 25.44
CA ILE A 24 -20.81 -26.85 24.54
C ILE A 24 -20.01 -25.58 24.96
N ALA A 25 -19.41 -25.57 26.14
CA ALA A 25 -18.71 -24.40 26.68
C ALA A 25 -17.21 -24.30 26.29
N ALA A 26 -16.68 -25.20 25.44
CA ALA A 26 -15.25 -25.25 25.13
C ALA A 26 -14.90 -24.81 23.68
N VAL A 27 -15.85 -24.23 22.93
CA VAL A 27 -15.60 -23.67 21.59
C VAL A 27 -15.85 -22.15 21.55
N ALA A 28 -15.83 -21.50 22.68
CA ALA A 28 -15.93 -20.05 22.79
C ALA A 28 -14.54 -19.45 23.08
N GLY A 29 -13.71 -19.27 22.07
CA GLY A 29 -12.39 -18.72 22.34
C GLY A 29 -11.55 -18.28 21.15
N GLN A 30 -12.17 -17.90 20.03
CA GLN A 30 -11.49 -17.02 19.08
C GLN A 30 -12.39 -15.81 18.88
N THR A 31 -12.08 -14.76 19.64
CA THR A 31 -12.63 -13.44 19.35
C THR A 31 -12.25 -13.12 17.91
N PRO A 32 -13.21 -12.82 17.00
CA PRO A 32 -12.85 -12.33 15.68
C PRO A 32 -11.91 -11.13 15.88
N ALA A 33 -10.79 -11.12 15.16
CA ALA A 33 -9.92 -9.95 15.16
C ALA A 33 -10.79 -8.71 14.92
N PRO A 34 -10.62 -7.65 15.69
CA PRO A 34 -11.50 -6.48 15.61
C PRO A 34 -11.53 -5.97 14.16
N ASP A 35 -12.71 -5.62 13.68
CA ASP A 35 -12.92 -5.03 12.32
C ASP A 35 -12.25 -3.66 12.14
N ARG A 36 -11.57 -3.15 13.17
CA ARG A 36 -10.82 -1.90 13.13
C ARG A 36 -9.33 -2.15 12.86
N PRO A 37 -8.65 -1.19 12.20
CA PRO A 37 -7.20 -1.24 12.04
C PRO A 37 -6.50 -1.34 13.40
N GLN A 38 -5.44 -2.14 13.46
CA GLN A 38 -4.57 -2.21 14.64
C GLN A 38 -3.76 -0.91 14.74
N MET A 39 -3.70 -0.33 15.94
CA MET A 39 -2.90 0.87 16.20
C MET A 39 -1.46 0.50 16.53
N ALA A 40 -0.53 1.39 16.23
CA ALA A 40 0.90 1.13 16.41
C ALA A 40 1.25 0.70 17.84
N GLU A 41 0.69 1.38 18.85
CA GLU A 41 0.93 1.06 20.27
C GLU A 41 0.27 -0.23 20.78
N GLU A 42 -0.65 -0.80 20.00
CA GLU A 42 -1.28 -2.10 20.32
C GLU A 42 -0.41 -3.25 19.82
N VAL A 43 0.42 -3.02 18.82
CA VAL A 43 1.24 -4.03 18.14
C VAL A 43 2.71 -3.93 18.53
N PHE A 44 3.24 -2.72 18.62
CA PHE A 44 4.64 -2.47 18.92
C PHE A 44 4.84 -1.98 20.33
N THR A 45 5.88 -2.51 20.97
CA THR A 45 6.31 -2.04 22.29
C THR A 45 7.10 -0.74 22.18
N ASN A 46 7.04 0.10 23.22
CA ASN A 46 7.83 1.34 23.35
C ASN A 46 7.50 2.40 22.28
N VAL A 47 6.28 2.43 21.75
CA VAL A 47 5.79 3.53 20.91
C VAL A 47 5.51 4.74 21.80
N GLN A 48 6.22 5.87 21.60
CA GLN A 48 6.11 7.07 22.44
C GLN A 48 5.58 8.29 21.65
N ALA A 49 6.22 8.65 20.54
CA ALA A 49 5.93 9.88 19.78
C ALA A 49 4.92 9.69 18.63
N LEU A 50 4.58 8.44 18.28
CA LEU A 50 3.75 8.07 17.12
C LEU A 50 2.57 7.21 17.55
N LYS A 51 1.96 7.54 18.69
CA LYS A 51 0.72 6.90 19.16
C LYS A 51 -0.49 7.38 18.37
N GLY A 52 -1.52 6.55 18.29
CA GLY A 52 -2.78 6.93 17.67
C GLY A 52 -2.79 6.84 16.15
N ILE A 53 -1.81 6.16 15.54
CA ILE A 53 -1.79 5.89 14.10
C ILE A 53 -1.85 4.40 13.81
N PRO A 54 -2.51 3.98 12.71
CA PRO A 54 -2.55 2.59 12.27
C PRO A 54 -1.16 2.03 11.93
N VAL A 55 -1.03 0.70 11.99
CA VAL A 55 0.25 0.00 11.75
C VAL A 55 0.82 0.28 10.35
N ASP A 56 -0.03 0.33 9.32
CA ASP A 56 0.39 0.65 7.95
C ASP A 56 1.01 2.05 7.85
N GLN A 57 0.38 3.06 8.44
CA GLN A 57 0.92 4.43 8.51
C GLN A 57 2.19 4.51 9.37
N PHE A 58 2.26 3.74 10.45
CA PHE A 58 3.46 3.67 11.29
C PHE A 58 4.64 3.13 10.50
N MET A 59 4.46 2.06 9.74
CA MET A 59 5.52 1.49 8.90
C MET A 59 5.96 2.46 7.79
N GLY A 60 5.02 3.12 7.12
CA GLY A 60 5.33 4.16 6.15
C GLY A 60 6.10 5.36 6.77
N THR A 61 5.80 5.69 8.04
CA THR A 61 6.54 6.73 8.78
C THR A 61 8.00 6.34 9.02
N MET A 62 8.29 5.04 9.25
CA MET A 62 9.69 4.56 9.35
C MET A 62 10.43 4.75 8.02
N GLY A 63 9.79 4.46 6.89
CA GLY A 63 10.35 4.74 5.56
C GLY A 63 10.61 6.24 5.34
N PHE A 64 9.73 7.12 5.83
CA PHE A 64 9.94 8.56 5.77
C PHE A 64 11.18 9.01 6.55
N PHE A 65 11.43 8.45 7.74
CA PHE A 65 12.67 8.73 8.47
C PHE A 65 13.89 8.24 7.72
N SER A 66 13.85 7.00 7.22
CA SER A 66 14.92 6.41 6.42
C SER A 66 15.33 7.33 5.26
N ALA A 67 14.38 7.71 4.43
CA ALA A 67 14.62 8.58 3.28
C ALA A 67 15.10 9.99 3.69
N SER A 68 14.50 10.58 4.73
CA SER A 68 14.86 11.93 5.18
C SER A 68 16.26 12.02 5.76
N LEU A 69 16.76 10.94 6.36
CA LEU A 69 18.04 10.91 7.09
C LEU A 69 19.14 10.18 6.31
N GLY A 70 18.81 9.46 5.22
CA GLY A 70 19.76 8.62 4.50
C GLY A 70 20.26 7.43 5.33
N LEU A 71 19.39 6.87 6.18
CA LEU A 71 19.68 5.78 7.10
C LEU A 71 18.81 4.56 6.79
N ASN A 72 19.30 3.38 7.14
CA ASN A 72 18.51 2.16 7.11
C ASN A 72 17.91 1.82 8.50
N CYS A 73 17.15 0.72 8.58
CA CYS A 73 16.46 0.34 9.82
C CYS A 73 17.42 0.12 10.99
N THR A 74 18.54 -0.58 10.76
CA THR A 74 19.51 -0.95 11.81
C THR A 74 20.45 0.18 12.19
N ASP A 75 20.50 1.28 11.44
CA ASP A 75 21.22 2.49 11.87
C ASP A 75 20.51 3.19 13.06
N CYS A 76 19.18 3.15 13.07
CA CYS A 76 18.37 3.75 14.14
C CYS A 76 17.98 2.74 15.23
N HIS A 77 17.74 1.49 14.87
CA HIS A 77 17.46 0.38 15.77
C HIS A 77 18.74 -0.40 16.05
N SER A 78 18.74 -1.31 17.03
CA SER A 78 19.92 -2.14 17.31
C SER A 78 20.16 -3.13 16.17
N GLU A 79 21.41 -3.54 15.93
CA GLU A 79 21.76 -4.55 14.92
C GLU A 79 20.97 -5.86 15.09
N GLU A 80 20.75 -6.27 16.36
CA GLU A 80 19.98 -7.48 16.66
C GLU A 80 18.53 -7.41 16.17
N SER A 81 17.99 -6.19 15.89
CA SER A 81 16.65 -6.02 15.35
C SER A 81 16.51 -6.62 13.93
N GLY A 82 17.57 -6.73 13.16
CA GLY A 82 17.58 -7.36 11.85
C GLY A 82 17.20 -8.84 11.85
N GLY A 83 17.31 -9.52 12.99
CA GLY A 83 16.92 -10.93 13.18
C GLY A 83 15.91 -11.15 14.30
N ASN A 84 15.51 -10.11 15.04
CA ASN A 84 14.60 -10.23 16.18
C ASN A 84 13.71 -8.98 16.31
N TRP A 85 12.45 -9.12 15.95
CA TRP A 85 11.49 -8.01 16.00
C TRP A 85 11.31 -7.37 17.37
N ALA A 86 11.48 -8.11 18.48
CA ALA A 86 11.38 -7.56 19.83
C ALA A 86 12.46 -6.48 20.09
N LYS A 87 13.61 -6.58 19.42
CA LYS A 87 14.72 -5.65 19.53
C LYS A 87 14.47 -4.28 18.89
N TYR A 88 13.47 -4.17 18.01
CA TYR A 88 13.00 -2.86 17.52
C TYR A 88 12.47 -1.96 18.64
N ALA A 89 12.08 -2.53 19.79
CA ALA A 89 11.63 -1.77 20.95
C ALA A 89 12.77 -1.09 21.74
N ASP A 90 14.00 -1.58 21.64
CA ASP A 90 15.15 -1.10 22.40
C ASP A 90 15.44 0.37 22.08
N ASP A 91 15.79 1.16 23.12
CA ASP A 91 16.12 2.56 22.95
C ASP A 91 17.59 2.76 22.58
N THR A 92 17.81 3.27 21.38
CA THR A 92 19.12 3.75 20.93
C THR A 92 19.27 5.27 21.12
N PRO A 93 20.47 5.83 21.09
CA PRO A 93 20.68 7.26 21.10
C PRO A 93 19.95 7.99 19.95
N LEU A 94 19.93 7.39 18.74
CA LEU A 94 19.27 7.96 17.57
C LEU A 94 17.73 7.95 17.73
N LYS A 95 17.13 6.88 18.24
CA LYS A 95 15.68 6.86 18.54
C LYS A 95 15.29 7.94 19.53
N ARG A 96 16.06 8.13 20.61
CA ARG A 96 15.80 9.22 21.58
C ARG A 96 15.92 10.60 20.93
N THR A 97 16.91 10.80 20.06
CA THR A 97 17.06 12.05 19.31
C THR A 97 15.92 12.28 18.35
N THR A 98 15.52 11.24 17.58
CA THR A 98 14.39 11.33 16.64
C THR A 98 13.11 11.74 17.35
N ARG A 99 12.80 11.18 18.52
CA ARG A 99 11.60 11.58 19.30
C ARG A 99 11.64 13.08 19.68
N ARG A 100 12.83 13.63 20.06
CA ARG A 100 12.97 15.07 20.31
C ARG A 100 12.79 15.90 19.04
N MET A 101 13.29 15.43 17.89
CA MET A 101 13.11 16.10 16.60
C MET A 101 11.66 16.11 16.17
N ILE A 102 10.90 15.03 16.38
CA ILE A 102 9.45 14.98 16.13
C ILE A 102 8.73 16.06 16.97
N ALA A 103 9.04 16.14 18.26
CA ALA A 103 8.44 17.16 19.14
C ALA A 103 8.79 18.59 18.68
N MET A 104 10.05 18.85 18.32
CA MET A 104 10.50 20.13 17.78
C MET A 104 9.75 20.49 16.49
N MET A 105 9.72 19.57 15.52
CA MET A 105 9.00 19.76 14.25
C MET A 105 7.52 20.10 14.48
N LYS A 106 6.86 19.35 15.37
CA LYS A 106 5.47 19.61 15.72
C LYS A 106 5.30 21.01 16.33
N THR A 107 6.16 21.40 17.26
CA THR A 107 6.13 22.74 17.86
C THR A 107 6.28 23.84 16.81
N ILE A 108 7.20 23.69 15.85
CA ILE A 108 7.38 24.66 14.76
C ILE A 108 6.10 24.78 13.92
N ASN A 109 5.51 23.66 13.53
CA ASN A 109 4.30 23.64 12.71
C ASN A 109 3.10 24.24 13.46
N ASP A 110 2.92 23.88 14.72
CA ASP A 110 1.82 24.39 15.55
C ASP A 110 1.96 25.91 15.78
N ALA A 111 3.15 26.38 16.15
CA ALA A 111 3.37 27.79 16.49
C ALA A 111 3.39 28.73 15.29
N ASN A 112 3.87 28.28 14.12
CA ASN A 112 4.13 29.19 12.99
C ASN A 112 3.24 28.92 11.78
N PHE A 113 2.62 27.74 11.67
CA PHE A 113 1.86 27.34 10.49
C PHE A 113 0.43 26.87 10.81
N GLY A 114 -0.05 27.15 12.03
CA GLY A 114 -1.40 26.77 12.47
C GLY A 114 -1.63 25.26 12.45
N GLY A 115 -0.62 24.46 12.77
CA GLY A 115 -0.66 23.00 12.78
C GLY A 115 -0.53 22.36 11.40
N ARG A 116 -0.44 23.14 10.31
CA ARG A 116 -0.18 22.60 8.97
C ARG A 116 1.24 22.03 8.89
N GLN A 117 1.38 20.87 8.26
CA GLN A 117 2.68 20.20 8.10
C GLN A 117 3.53 20.85 7.00
N MET A 118 4.07 22.06 7.31
CA MET A 118 4.93 22.83 6.41
C MET A 118 6.41 22.50 6.59
N VAL A 119 6.80 22.09 7.79
CA VAL A 119 8.15 21.63 8.13
C VAL A 119 8.11 20.16 8.43
N THR A 120 8.98 19.39 7.78
CA THR A 120 9.14 17.95 7.94
C THR A 120 10.59 17.60 8.24
N CYS A 121 10.90 16.34 8.53
CA CYS A 121 12.29 15.89 8.69
C CYS A 121 13.10 16.22 7.42
N ASN A 122 12.52 15.96 6.25
CA ASN A 122 13.19 16.19 4.97
C ASN A 122 13.46 17.68 4.70
N THR A 123 12.69 18.61 5.25
CA THR A 123 12.93 20.06 5.11
C THR A 123 14.33 20.46 5.57
N CYS A 124 14.81 19.84 6.66
CA CYS A 124 16.13 20.13 7.24
C CYS A 124 17.20 19.12 6.79
N HIS A 125 16.88 17.83 6.75
CA HIS A 125 17.87 16.76 6.58
C HIS A 125 18.19 16.42 5.12
N ARG A 126 17.20 16.41 4.21
CA ARG A 126 17.39 16.23 2.77
C ARG A 126 18.18 14.97 2.39
N GLY A 127 17.92 13.84 3.05
CA GLY A 127 18.61 12.59 2.81
C GLY A 127 19.95 12.44 3.52
N THR A 128 20.23 13.27 4.53
CA THR A 128 21.47 13.20 5.34
C THR A 128 21.17 13.27 6.82
N THR A 129 22.00 12.59 7.63
CA THR A 129 21.84 12.56 9.10
C THR A 129 21.98 13.93 9.73
N ASN A 130 22.87 14.77 9.21
CA ASN A 130 23.03 16.15 9.66
C ASN A 130 22.22 17.10 8.77
N PRO A 131 21.49 18.07 9.35
CA PRO A 131 20.80 19.09 8.57
C PRO A 131 21.75 19.85 7.64
N SER A 132 21.30 20.14 6.41
CA SER A 132 22.06 20.98 5.51
C SER A 132 21.99 22.44 5.94
N VAL A 133 23.11 23.01 6.31
CA VAL A 133 23.22 24.43 6.79
C VAL A 133 23.69 25.38 5.70
N MET A 134 24.08 24.89 4.53
CA MET A 134 24.54 25.69 3.40
C MET A 134 23.84 25.29 2.10
N PRO A 135 23.53 26.25 1.21
CA PRO A 135 23.07 25.92 -0.14
C PRO A 135 24.13 25.11 -0.89
N SER A 136 23.69 24.12 -1.66
CA SER A 136 24.56 23.34 -2.53
C SER A 136 24.67 24.00 -3.89
N ILE A 137 25.91 24.27 -4.36
CA ILE A 137 26.16 24.79 -5.71
C ILE A 137 25.62 23.79 -6.76
N ASN A 138 25.75 22.49 -6.52
CA ASN A 138 25.24 21.47 -7.42
C ASN A 138 23.70 21.47 -7.51
N GLN A 139 22.99 21.81 -6.42
CA GLN A 139 21.54 22.00 -6.46
C GLN A 139 21.15 23.26 -7.26
N LEU A 140 21.95 24.34 -7.18
CA LEU A 140 21.66 25.60 -7.88
C LEU A 140 21.91 25.51 -9.39
N TYR A 141 22.93 24.78 -9.81
CA TYR A 141 23.37 24.73 -11.20
C TYR A 141 23.29 23.33 -11.83
N GLY A 142 22.88 22.31 -11.07
CA GLY A 142 22.61 20.98 -11.57
C GLY A 142 21.24 20.85 -12.22
N THR A 143 20.95 19.69 -12.77
CA THR A 143 19.59 19.36 -13.23
C THR A 143 18.65 19.33 -12.02
N PRO A 144 17.57 20.12 -11.99
CA PRO A 144 16.60 20.04 -10.92
C PRO A 144 16.05 18.61 -10.81
N PRO A 145 15.87 18.08 -9.59
CA PRO A 145 15.17 16.82 -9.46
C PRO A 145 13.75 16.96 -10.04
N PRO A 146 13.19 15.87 -10.62
CA PRO A 146 11.82 15.89 -11.09
C PRO A 146 10.88 16.37 -9.98
N ASP A 147 10.02 17.32 -10.31
CA ASP A 147 9.01 17.79 -9.37
C ASP A 147 7.94 16.71 -9.21
N GLU A 148 7.73 16.25 -8.00
CA GLU A 148 6.68 15.29 -7.64
C GLU A 148 5.64 16.00 -6.77
N PRO A 149 4.77 16.87 -7.35
CA PRO A 149 3.87 17.69 -6.59
C PRO A 149 2.80 16.85 -5.88
N GLY A 150 2.80 16.88 -4.56
CA GLY A 150 1.77 16.27 -3.72
C GLY A 150 0.52 17.14 -3.56
N ASP A 151 0.53 18.36 -4.09
CA ASP A 151 -0.59 19.28 -4.06
C ASP A 151 -1.31 19.33 -5.41
N PRO A 152 -2.61 19.62 -5.43
CA PRO A 152 -3.34 19.81 -6.68
C PRO A 152 -2.73 20.98 -7.47
N PHE A 153 -2.30 20.72 -8.70
CA PHE A 153 -1.83 21.80 -9.58
C PHE A 153 -2.98 22.50 -10.32
N VAL A 154 -2.70 23.70 -10.78
CA VAL A 154 -3.63 24.47 -11.60
C VAL A 154 -3.67 23.88 -13.00
N GLN A 155 -4.87 23.86 -13.62
CA GLN A 155 -5.02 23.47 -15.02
C GLN A 155 -4.07 24.27 -15.91
N ALA A 156 -3.21 23.60 -16.66
CA ALA A 156 -2.27 24.23 -17.57
C ALA A 156 -2.98 24.81 -18.79
N LEU A 157 -2.57 26.00 -19.18
CA LEU A 157 -3.14 26.66 -20.35
C LEU A 157 -2.77 25.94 -21.65
N ARG A 158 -3.69 25.90 -22.61
CA ARG A 158 -3.53 25.33 -23.94
C ARG A 158 -3.24 23.82 -23.96
N GLN A 159 -3.48 23.11 -22.84
CA GLN A 159 -3.44 21.66 -22.83
C GLN A 159 -4.80 21.07 -23.21
N PRO A 160 -4.84 19.86 -23.82
CA PRO A 160 -6.09 19.17 -24.08
C PRO A 160 -6.82 18.89 -22.77
N PRO A 161 -8.17 18.81 -22.78
CA PRO A 161 -8.90 18.42 -21.59
C PRO A 161 -8.52 16.99 -21.16
N ALA A 162 -8.60 16.72 -19.85
CA ALA A 162 -8.27 15.41 -19.29
C ALA A 162 -9.05 14.27 -19.98
N ASP A 163 -10.34 14.50 -20.27
CA ASP A 163 -11.15 13.50 -20.97
C ASP A 163 -10.57 13.05 -22.31
N GLN A 164 -9.99 13.95 -23.06
CA GLN A 164 -9.37 13.62 -24.35
C GLN A 164 -8.14 12.70 -24.18
N ILE A 165 -7.33 12.96 -23.16
CA ILE A 165 -6.15 12.13 -22.86
C ILE A 165 -6.58 10.75 -22.38
N LEU A 166 -7.56 10.72 -21.46
CA LEU A 166 -8.09 9.47 -20.90
C LEU A 166 -8.80 8.64 -21.96
N ASP A 167 -9.58 9.26 -22.88
CA ASP A 167 -10.24 8.55 -24.00
C ASP A 167 -9.22 7.95 -24.95
N LYS A 168 -8.13 8.67 -25.27
CA LYS A 168 -7.04 8.14 -26.07
C LYS A 168 -6.44 6.87 -25.41
N TYR A 169 -6.18 6.92 -24.11
CA TYR A 169 -5.69 5.76 -23.38
C TYR A 169 -6.70 4.60 -23.41
N ILE A 170 -7.98 4.85 -23.09
CA ILE A 170 -9.04 3.83 -23.09
C ILE A 170 -9.12 3.14 -24.46
N GLN A 171 -9.05 3.92 -25.54
CA GLN A 171 -9.12 3.38 -26.90
C GLN A 171 -7.92 2.49 -27.23
N ILE A 172 -6.70 2.95 -26.91
CA ILE A 172 -5.45 2.25 -27.22
C ILE A 172 -5.27 1.00 -26.37
N ALA A 173 -5.61 1.10 -25.08
CA ALA A 173 -5.51 -0.03 -24.15
C ALA A 173 -6.68 -1.01 -24.27
N GLY A 174 -7.65 -0.79 -25.17
CA GLY A 174 -8.73 -1.71 -25.47
C GLY A 174 -9.95 -1.61 -24.55
N GLY A 175 -10.02 -0.62 -23.67
CA GLY A 175 -11.15 -0.43 -22.75
C GLY A 175 -12.47 -0.06 -23.41
N ALA A 176 -12.44 0.42 -24.66
CA ALA A 176 -13.64 0.73 -25.46
C ALA A 176 -14.17 -0.45 -26.28
N ARG A 177 -13.51 -1.60 -26.29
CA ARG A 177 -13.91 -2.76 -27.11
C ARG A 177 -15.07 -3.51 -26.46
N PRO A 178 -16.05 -3.97 -27.24
CA PRO A 178 -17.06 -4.91 -26.74
C PRO A 178 -16.37 -6.17 -26.18
N GLY A 179 -16.75 -6.60 -24.97
CA GLY A 179 -16.09 -7.71 -24.30
C GLY A 179 -14.69 -7.36 -23.75
N GLY A 180 -14.44 -6.09 -23.43
CA GLY A 180 -13.19 -5.62 -22.84
C GLY A 180 -12.75 -6.42 -21.62
N LEU A 181 -11.62 -6.05 -21.02
CA LEU A 181 -11.06 -6.76 -19.87
C LEU A 181 -11.99 -6.60 -18.65
N ILE A 182 -12.58 -7.71 -18.18
CA ILE A 182 -13.46 -7.77 -16.99
C ILE A 182 -12.84 -8.55 -15.84
N SER A 183 -11.86 -9.43 -16.12
CA SER A 183 -11.08 -10.16 -15.13
C SER A 183 -9.78 -10.62 -15.75
N PHE A 184 -8.80 -10.94 -14.92
CA PHE A 184 -7.62 -11.68 -15.37
C PHE A 184 -6.97 -12.46 -14.24
N VAL A 185 -6.30 -13.54 -14.63
CA VAL A 185 -5.34 -14.27 -13.80
C VAL A 185 -3.97 -14.13 -14.47
N ALA A 186 -2.99 -13.69 -13.73
CA ALA A 186 -1.62 -13.51 -14.23
C ALA A 186 -0.62 -14.25 -13.35
N ASN A 187 0.43 -14.78 -13.99
CA ASN A 187 1.59 -15.37 -13.31
C ASN A 187 2.85 -14.69 -13.80
N GLY A 188 3.84 -14.58 -12.93
CA GLY A 188 5.08 -13.93 -13.25
C GLY A 188 6.11 -14.05 -12.16
N LEU A 189 7.04 -13.09 -12.15
CA LEU A 189 8.10 -12.99 -11.19
C LEU A 189 8.02 -11.63 -10.46
N TYR A 190 8.29 -11.69 -9.17
CA TYR A 190 8.40 -10.54 -8.29
C TYR A 190 9.83 -10.44 -7.76
N ARG A 191 10.36 -9.23 -7.66
CA ARG A 191 11.57 -8.91 -6.92
C ARG A 191 11.25 -7.81 -5.92
N GLY A 192 11.35 -8.12 -4.63
CA GLY A 192 11.16 -7.16 -3.54
C GLY A 192 12.39 -6.29 -3.30
N PHE A 193 12.23 -5.37 -2.36
CA PHE A 193 13.35 -4.63 -1.81
C PHE A 193 14.28 -5.61 -1.08
N ASP A 194 15.59 -5.47 -1.32
CA ASP A 194 16.64 -6.33 -0.76
C ASP A 194 16.65 -7.81 -1.23
N ASP A 195 15.72 -8.21 -2.10
CA ASP A 195 15.74 -9.55 -2.67
C ASP A 195 16.82 -9.68 -3.76
N SER A 196 17.75 -10.60 -3.58
CA SER A 196 18.75 -10.95 -4.62
C SER A 196 18.10 -11.69 -5.78
N GLU A 197 17.06 -12.47 -5.52
CA GLU A 197 16.39 -13.36 -6.46
C GLU A 197 14.96 -12.92 -6.76
N LYS A 198 14.48 -13.35 -7.93
CA LYS A 198 13.06 -13.19 -8.29
C LYS A 198 12.28 -14.38 -7.80
N THR A 199 11.12 -14.13 -7.23
CA THR A 199 10.20 -15.15 -6.69
C THR A 199 8.89 -15.19 -7.49
N PRO A 200 8.18 -16.33 -7.53
CA PRO A 200 6.90 -16.42 -8.24
C PRO A 200 5.85 -15.47 -7.68
N VAL A 201 5.04 -14.92 -8.57
CA VAL A 201 3.87 -14.10 -8.21
C VAL A 201 2.65 -14.52 -9.00
N GLU A 202 1.50 -14.54 -8.33
CA GLU A 202 0.18 -14.72 -8.91
C GLU A 202 -0.67 -13.49 -8.67
N ILE A 203 -1.45 -13.07 -9.67
CA ILE A 203 -2.36 -11.93 -9.55
C ILE A 203 -3.73 -12.33 -10.06
N PHE A 204 -4.74 -12.10 -9.24
CA PHE A 204 -6.15 -12.27 -9.55
C PHE A 204 -6.81 -10.89 -9.47
N ALA A 205 -7.50 -10.45 -10.51
CA ALA A 205 -8.20 -9.17 -10.49
C ALA A 205 -9.46 -9.20 -11.35
N ASN A 206 -10.44 -8.38 -10.98
CA ASN A 206 -11.66 -8.20 -11.75
C ASN A 206 -12.08 -6.71 -11.82
N ALA A 207 -12.87 -6.37 -12.84
CA ALA A 207 -13.34 -5.01 -13.07
C ALA A 207 -14.43 -4.55 -12.09
N THR A 208 -14.85 -5.39 -11.15
CA THR A 208 -15.69 -4.98 -10.02
C THR A 208 -14.87 -4.36 -8.89
N GLY A 209 -13.56 -4.19 -9.10
CA GLY A 209 -12.65 -3.51 -8.19
C GLY A 209 -12.02 -4.41 -7.15
N GLN A 210 -11.82 -5.70 -7.45
CA GLN A 210 -11.19 -6.65 -6.52
C GLN A 210 -9.84 -7.12 -7.06
N ARG A 211 -8.84 -7.27 -6.18
CA ARG A 211 -7.52 -7.77 -6.53
C ARG A 211 -6.90 -8.59 -5.39
N THR A 212 -6.23 -9.68 -5.74
CA THR A 212 -5.34 -10.40 -4.85
C THR A 212 -4.02 -10.65 -5.55
N THR A 213 -2.94 -10.30 -4.88
CA THR A 213 -1.56 -10.55 -5.30
C THR A 213 -0.90 -11.48 -4.30
N ILE A 214 -0.36 -12.61 -4.77
CA ILE A 214 0.29 -13.63 -3.95
C ILE A 214 1.75 -13.72 -4.38
N VAL A 215 2.67 -13.44 -3.47
CA VAL A 215 4.12 -13.54 -3.68
C VAL A 215 4.65 -14.73 -2.90
N HIS A 216 5.33 -15.65 -3.58
CA HIS A 216 5.92 -16.85 -3.00
C HIS A 216 7.40 -16.61 -2.67
N GLY A 217 7.66 -15.82 -1.62
CA GLY A 217 9.03 -15.49 -1.18
C GLY A 217 9.72 -16.65 -0.46
N SER A 218 11.04 -16.55 -0.30
CA SER A 218 11.87 -17.53 0.42
C SER A 218 11.48 -17.66 1.90
N SER A 219 11.03 -16.59 2.52
CA SER A 219 10.56 -16.57 3.91
C SER A 219 9.07 -16.95 4.05
N GLY A 220 8.38 -17.31 2.96
CA GLY A 220 6.98 -17.71 2.93
C GLY A 220 6.13 -16.83 2.02
N VAL A 221 4.82 -17.07 2.05
CA VAL A 221 3.85 -16.43 1.16
C VAL A 221 3.35 -15.12 1.74
N THR A 222 3.45 -14.04 0.96
CA THR A 222 2.81 -12.76 1.26
C THR A 222 1.61 -12.57 0.34
N THR A 223 0.46 -12.21 0.91
CA THR A 223 -0.77 -11.97 0.16
C THR A 223 -1.26 -10.56 0.40
N THR A 224 -1.42 -9.78 -0.67
CA THR A 224 -2.11 -8.48 -0.62
C THR A 224 -3.47 -8.65 -1.27
N THR A 225 -4.54 -8.35 -0.53
CA THR A 225 -5.93 -8.50 -0.99
C THR A 225 -6.69 -7.19 -0.86
N TYR A 226 -7.44 -6.84 -1.89
CA TYR A 226 -8.46 -5.81 -1.89
C TYR A 226 -9.78 -6.44 -2.34
N ASP A 227 -10.80 -6.39 -1.49
CA ASP A 227 -12.10 -7.03 -1.75
C ASP A 227 -13.11 -6.11 -2.46
N GLY A 228 -12.68 -4.90 -2.84
CA GLY A 228 -13.51 -3.84 -3.40
C GLY A 228 -13.95 -2.80 -2.36
N ARG A 229 -13.58 -2.97 -1.08
CA ARG A 229 -13.92 -2.06 0.00
C ARG A 229 -12.82 -1.93 1.05
N THR A 230 -12.19 -3.04 1.40
CA THR A 230 -11.15 -3.13 2.43
C THR A 230 -9.92 -3.83 1.86
N GLY A 231 -8.76 -3.51 2.40
CA GLY A 231 -7.48 -4.03 1.94
C GLY A 231 -6.65 -4.60 3.08
N TRP A 232 -5.93 -5.69 2.80
CA TRP A 232 -5.06 -6.36 3.76
C TRP A 232 -3.76 -6.82 3.14
N ILE A 233 -2.73 -6.83 3.97
CA ILE A 233 -1.47 -7.52 3.68
C ILE A 233 -1.30 -8.61 4.74
N ALA A 234 -1.30 -9.88 4.31
CA ALA A 234 -0.92 -11.01 5.13
C ALA A 234 0.52 -11.38 4.79
N ALA A 235 1.39 -11.32 5.76
CA ALA A 235 2.77 -11.77 5.65
C ALA A 235 2.90 -13.19 6.23
N PRO A 236 3.89 -13.98 5.79
CA PRO A 236 4.14 -15.26 6.40
C PRO A 236 4.41 -15.11 7.89
N THR A 237 4.00 -16.11 8.63
CA THR A 237 4.19 -16.23 10.08
C THR A 237 5.65 -16.46 10.41
N THR A 238 6.45 -15.48 10.20
CA THR A 238 7.71 -15.35 10.90
C THR A 238 7.44 -14.58 12.18
N ASP A 239 8.38 -14.43 13.02
CA ASP A 239 8.41 -13.67 14.27
C ASP A 239 7.87 -12.22 14.24
N ARG A 240 7.20 -11.81 13.13
CA ARG A 240 6.60 -10.48 12.99
C ARG A 240 5.39 -10.34 13.91
N PRO A 241 5.29 -9.25 14.68
CA PRO A 241 4.16 -9.02 15.58
C PRO A 241 2.84 -8.69 14.86
N PHE A 242 2.86 -8.56 13.53
CA PHE A 242 1.70 -8.22 12.70
C PHE A 242 1.62 -9.15 11.47
N PRO A 243 1.14 -10.36 11.63
CA PRO A 243 0.99 -11.30 10.51
C PRO A 243 -0.07 -10.84 9.49
N LEU A 244 -0.98 -9.97 9.91
CA LEU A 244 -2.02 -9.37 9.06
C LEU A 244 -2.13 -7.87 9.36
N ILE A 245 -1.96 -7.06 8.32
CA ILE A 245 -2.11 -5.60 8.37
C ILE A 245 -3.35 -5.22 7.57
N ALA A 246 -4.27 -4.45 8.19
CA ALA A 246 -5.32 -3.76 7.47
C ALA A 246 -4.74 -2.47 6.87
N LEU A 247 -5.00 -2.22 5.59
CA LEU A 247 -4.65 -0.96 4.94
C LEU A 247 -5.71 0.11 5.24
N THR A 248 -5.27 1.33 5.44
CA THR A 248 -6.11 2.43 5.89
C THR A 248 -5.88 3.72 5.10
N GLY A 249 -6.85 4.63 5.13
CA GLY A 249 -6.71 5.96 4.56
C GLY A 249 -6.14 5.92 3.13
N GLN A 250 -5.13 6.72 2.88
CA GLN A 250 -4.54 6.88 1.54
C GLN A 250 -3.77 5.64 1.04
N GLU A 251 -3.35 4.73 1.91
CA GLU A 251 -2.76 3.45 1.47
C GLU A 251 -3.84 2.50 0.92
N LEU A 252 -5.02 2.47 1.55
CA LEU A 252 -6.18 1.74 1.02
C LEU A 252 -6.66 2.34 -0.30
N GLU A 253 -6.77 3.67 -0.39
CA GLU A 253 -7.12 4.38 -1.63
C GLU A 253 -6.09 4.13 -2.74
N GLY A 254 -4.81 4.02 -2.38
CA GLY A 254 -3.74 3.65 -3.30
C GLY A 254 -3.90 2.25 -3.87
N LEU A 255 -4.26 1.28 -3.03
CA LEU A 255 -4.52 -0.10 -3.46
C LEU A 255 -5.76 -0.18 -4.38
N GLU A 256 -6.81 0.59 -4.06
CA GLU A 256 -7.98 0.75 -4.93
C GLU A 256 -7.59 1.33 -6.30
N LEU A 257 -6.88 2.46 -6.32
CA LEU A 257 -6.42 3.10 -7.55
C LEU A 257 -5.57 2.16 -8.40
N GLU A 258 -4.58 1.49 -7.81
CA GLU A 258 -3.75 0.52 -8.50
C GLU A 258 -4.57 -0.64 -9.08
N THR A 259 -5.65 -1.06 -8.41
CA THR A 259 -6.56 -2.10 -8.90
C THR A 259 -7.37 -1.61 -10.11
N GLU A 260 -7.94 -0.41 -10.01
CA GLU A 260 -8.73 0.20 -11.09
C GLU A 260 -7.90 0.45 -12.37
N LEU A 261 -6.63 0.83 -12.21
CA LEU A 261 -5.74 1.12 -13.36
C LEU A 261 -5.40 -0.12 -14.21
N PHE A 262 -5.60 -1.34 -13.71
CA PHE A 262 -5.50 -2.54 -14.54
C PHE A 262 -6.65 -2.68 -15.55
N PHE A 263 -7.74 -1.93 -15.37
CA PHE A 263 -8.93 -1.98 -16.21
C PHE A 263 -9.12 -0.62 -16.93
N PRO A 264 -8.61 -0.46 -18.16
CA PRO A 264 -8.62 0.84 -18.86
C PRO A 264 -9.99 1.51 -18.95
N SER A 265 -11.07 0.73 -19.04
CA SER A 265 -12.44 1.25 -19.03
C SER A 265 -12.84 1.95 -17.72
N ARG A 266 -12.12 1.70 -16.64
CA ARG A 266 -12.41 2.22 -15.29
C ARG A 266 -11.65 3.50 -14.95
N ILE A 267 -10.65 3.88 -15.74
CA ILE A 267 -9.72 4.97 -15.38
C ILE A 267 -10.42 6.31 -15.08
N LYS A 268 -11.48 6.65 -15.80
CA LYS A 268 -12.22 7.90 -15.55
C LYS A 268 -12.96 7.92 -14.22
N GLN A 269 -13.23 6.75 -13.64
CA GLN A 269 -13.95 6.57 -12.37
C GLN A 269 -12.98 6.47 -11.19
N ALA A 270 -11.71 6.14 -11.46
CA ALA A 270 -10.69 5.94 -10.44
C ALA A 270 -10.37 7.22 -9.65
N LEU A 271 -10.48 8.37 -10.29
CA LEU A 271 -10.22 9.68 -9.69
C LEU A 271 -11.31 10.70 -10.09
N ARG A 272 -11.35 11.80 -9.34
CA ARG A 272 -12.26 12.94 -9.55
C ARG A 272 -11.49 14.23 -9.75
N ASN A 273 -12.16 15.30 -10.14
CA ASN A 273 -11.58 16.65 -10.26
C ASN A 273 -10.32 16.68 -11.11
N TRP A 274 -10.39 16.05 -12.28
CA TRP A 274 -9.28 15.93 -13.21
C TRP A 274 -8.72 17.30 -13.64
N ARG A 275 -7.42 17.41 -13.70
CA ARG A 275 -6.65 18.56 -14.18
C ARG A 275 -5.51 18.09 -15.06
N VAL A 276 -5.14 18.90 -16.04
CA VAL A 276 -3.99 18.61 -16.92
C VAL A 276 -2.87 19.56 -16.57
N GLY A 277 -1.69 19.02 -16.28
CA GLY A 277 -0.47 19.76 -16.05
C GLY A 277 0.26 20.12 -17.34
N PHE A 278 1.40 20.80 -17.22
CA PHE A 278 2.31 20.96 -18.35
C PHE A 278 2.93 19.60 -18.71
N PRO A 279 3.14 19.31 -20.00
CA PRO A 279 3.90 18.14 -20.41
C PRO A 279 5.29 18.14 -19.77
N THR A 280 5.81 16.95 -19.49
CA THR A 280 7.16 16.76 -18.97
C THR A 280 7.83 15.61 -19.70
N GLU A 281 9.06 15.29 -19.33
CA GLU A 281 9.82 14.22 -19.93
C GLU A 281 10.09 13.10 -18.90
N ILE A 282 9.89 11.85 -19.30
CA ILE A 282 10.24 10.66 -18.54
C ILE A 282 11.10 9.77 -19.43
N ASP A 283 12.32 9.48 -19.01
CA ASP A 283 13.28 8.62 -19.73
C ASP A 283 13.43 9.01 -21.22
N GLY A 284 13.54 10.31 -21.52
CA GLY A 284 13.71 10.84 -22.88
C GLY A 284 12.43 10.86 -23.73
N ARG A 285 11.25 10.64 -23.11
CA ARG A 285 9.94 10.62 -23.79
C ARG A 285 9.03 11.69 -23.22
N GLU A 286 8.43 12.47 -24.10
CA GLU A 286 7.41 13.44 -23.71
C GLU A 286 6.18 12.72 -23.16
N VAL A 287 5.65 13.19 -22.03
CA VAL A 287 4.44 12.66 -21.38
C VAL A 287 3.44 13.77 -21.11
N GLN A 288 2.17 13.45 -21.28
CA GLN A 288 1.05 14.27 -20.83
C GLN A 288 0.75 13.94 -19.36
N VAL A 289 0.64 14.98 -18.54
CA VAL A 289 0.46 14.84 -17.09
C VAL A 289 -0.99 15.16 -16.73
N VAL A 290 -1.67 14.20 -16.13
CA VAL A 290 -3.06 14.34 -15.69
C VAL A 290 -3.12 14.04 -14.21
N GLN A 291 -3.75 14.91 -13.42
CA GLN A 291 -3.89 14.75 -11.99
C GLN A 291 -5.37 14.69 -11.60
N GLY A 292 -5.69 13.86 -10.63
CA GLY A 292 -7.01 13.77 -10.05
C GLY A 292 -6.96 13.57 -8.53
N THR A 293 -8.13 13.55 -7.91
CA THR A 293 -8.28 13.30 -6.47
C THR A 293 -9.04 12.00 -6.22
N THR A 294 -8.61 11.23 -5.23
CA THR A 294 -9.31 10.04 -4.73
C THR A 294 -10.59 10.43 -4.00
N ALA A 295 -11.40 9.45 -3.63
CA ALA A 295 -12.64 9.67 -2.89
C ALA A 295 -12.39 10.33 -1.52
N GLY A 296 -11.31 10.02 -0.84
CA GLY A 296 -10.89 10.61 0.43
C GLY A 296 -10.11 11.92 0.29
N GLY A 297 -9.91 12.43 -0.95
CA GLY A 297 -9.24 13.70 -1.20
C GLY A 297 -7.73 13.59 -1.40
N GLY A 298 -7.17 12.37 -1.43
CA GLY A 298 -5.77 12.14 -1.82
C GLY A 298 -5.52 12.57 -3.26
N VAL A 299 -4.30 12.99 -3.57
CA VAL A 299 -3.90 13.40 -4.91
C VAL A 299 -3.18 12.25 -5.61
N ALA A 300 -3.50 12.00 -6.88
CA ALA A 300 -2.76 11.09 -7.73
C ALA A 300 -2.50 11.70 -9.11
N THR A 301 -1.31 11.49 -9.62
CA THR A 301 -0.84 11.98 -10.92
C THR A 301 -0.59 10.80 -11.86
N LEU A 302 -1.14 10.87 -13.05
CA LEU A 302 -0.99 9.88 -14.11
C LEU A 302 -0.23 10.51 -15.28
N CYS A 303 0.82 9.85 -15.76
CA CYS A 303 1.62 10.30 -16.90
C CYS A 303 1.38 9.36 -18.08
N PHE A 304 0.96 9.91 -19.19
CA PHE A 304 0.69 9.19 -20.43
C PHE A 304 1.74 9.57 -21.48
N ASP A 305 2.36 8.59 -22.09
CA ASP A 305 3.28 8.80 -23.22
C ASP A 305 2.56 9.54 -24.34
N ALA A 306 3.12 10.67 -24.79
CA ALA A 306 2.46 11.55 -25.73
C ALA A 306 2.23 10.90 -27.10
N GLN A 307 3.14 10.03 -27.55
CA GLN A 307 3.06 9.33 -28.84
C GLN A 307 2.08 8.16 -28.78
N THR A 308 2.33 7.23 -27.86
CA THR A 308 1.55 5.98 -27.77
C THR A 308 0.23 6.15 -27.04
N GLY A 309 0.08 7.14 -26.16
CA GLY A 309 -1.07 7.34 -25.29
C GLY A 309 -1.17 6.33 -24.13
N LEU A 310 -0.17 5.48 -23.92
CA LEU A 310 -0.16 4.50 -22.85
C LEU A 310 0.23 5.14 -21.51
N LEU A 311 -0.33 4.64 -20.41
CA LEU A 311 0.04 5.05 -19.06
C LEU A 311 1.45 4.54 -18.76
N VAL A 312 2.39 5.45 -18.44
CA VAL A 312 3.78 5.08 -18.14
C VAL A 312 4.17 5.30 -16.70
N ARG A 313 3.45 6.17 -15.96
CA ARG A 313 3.72 6.43 -14.55
C ARG A 313 2.45 6.82 -13.81
N MET A 314 2.34 6.34 -12.57
CA MET A 314 1.39 6.83 -11.58
C MET A 314 2.17 7.25 -10.34
N ILE A 315 1.80 8.40 -9.75
CA ILE A 315 2.35 8.89 -8.48
C ILE A 315 1.19 9.15 -7.54
N ARG A 316 1.27 8.66 -6.32
CA ARG A 316 0.30 8.91 -5.26
C ARG A 316 1.00 9.27 -3.97
N TYR A 317 0.27 9.83 -3.03
CA TYR A 317 0.80 10.31 -1.77
C TYR A 317 0.00 9.75 -0.60
N GLY A 318 0.70 9.19 0.37
CA GLY A 318 0.18 8.80 1.67
C GLY A 318 0.43 9.90 2.71
N ALA A 319 -0.31 9.88 3.81
CA ALA A 319 -0.12 10.76 4.94
C ALA A 319 0.67 10.07 6.06
N SER A 320 1.54 10.83 6.72
CA SER A 320 2.15 10.43 7.98
C SER A 320 2.24 11.62 8.94
N PRO A 321 2.43 11.39 10.24
CA PRO A 321 2.61 12.48 11.19
C PRO A 321 3.84 13.38 10.94
N VAL A 322 4.76 12.94 10.09
CA VAL A 322 6.06 13.62 9.90
C VAL A 322 6.29 14.10 8.46
N GLY A 323 5.40 13.78 7.52
CA GLY A 323 5.48 14.19 6.13
C GLY A 323 4.59 13.36 5.22
N ARG A 324 4.54 13.70 3.94
CA ARG A 324 3.84 12.92 2.93
C ARG A 324 4.73 11.78 2.42
N ILE A 325 4.14 10.61 2.27
CA ILE A 325 4.81 9.43 1.74
C ILE A 325 4.47 9.33 0.25
N VAL A 326 5.48 9.41 -0.60
CA VAL A 326 5.29 9.25 -2.06
C VAL A 326 5.42 7.78 -2.44
N THR A 327 4.51 7.33 -3.30
CA THR A 327 4.60 6.04 -3.99
C THR A 327 4.49 6.30 -5.48
N ARG A 328 5.41 5.74 -6.25
CA ARG A 328 5.46 5.82 -7.70
C ARG A 328 5.38 4.42 -8.31
N VAL A 329 4.57 4.28 -9.34
CA VAL A 329 4.50 3.06 -10.14
C VAL A 329 4.86 3.40 -11.58
N ASP A 330 5.93 2.80 -12.08
CA ASP A 330 6.37 2.93 -13.45
C ASP A 330 5.94 1.70 -14.24
N TYR A 331 5.15 1.89 -15.31
CA TYR A 331 4.59 0.84 -16.16
C TYR A 331 5.40 0.70 -17.46
N GLY A 332 5.62 -0.52 -17.91
CA GLY A 332 6.33 -0.81 -19.13
C GLY A 332 5.99 -2.17 -19.73
N ASP A 333 6.69 -2.53 -20.81
CA ASP A 333 6.50 -3.81 -21.51
C ASP A 333 5.02 -4.09 -21.81
N TYR A 334 4.37 -3.13 -22.47
CA TYR A 334 2.98 -3.28 -22.89
C TYR A 334 2.87 -4.31 -24.01
N ARG A 335 2.11 -5.37 -23.77
CA ARG A 335 1.87 -6.44 -24.74
C ARG A 335 0.39 -6.53 -25.08
N ASP A 336 0.12 -7.05 -26.29
CA ASP A 336 -1.24 -7.33 -26.71
C ASP A 336 -1.78 -8.55 -25.96
N VAL A 337 -2.95 -8.38 -25.38
CA VAL A 337 -3.79 -9.46 -24.83
C VAL A 337 -5.10 -9.47 -25.62
N ALA A 338 -5.88 -10.55 -25.55
CA ALA A 338 -7.07 -10.72 -26.39
C ALA A 338 -8.04 -9.52 -26.38
N THR A 339 -8.06 -8.76 -25.31
CA THR A 339 -8.97 -7.64 -25.06
C THR A 339 -8.34 -6.25 -25.22
N GLY A 340 -7.03 -6.15 -25.43
CA GLY A 340 -6.33 -4.87 -25.56
C GLY A 340 -4.85 -4.96 -25.21
N LYS A 341 -4.27 -3.87 -24.70
CA LYS A 341 -2.88 -3.80 -24.23
C LYS A 341 -2.82 -3.75 -22.71
N MET A 342 -1.89 -4.50 -22.14
CA MET A 342 -1.68 -4.56 -20.70
C MET A 342 -0.17 -4.46 -20.40
N PRO A 343 0.25 -3.75 -19.30
CA PRO A 343 1.64 -3.77 -18.88
C PRO A 343 2.03 -5.15 -18.36
N PHE A 344 3.15 -5.69 -18.83
CA PHE A 344 3.74 -6.94 -18.34
C PHE A 344 4.88 -6.69 -17.37
N LYS A 345 5.28 -5.44 -17.22
CA LYS A 345 6.28 -5.04 -16.24
C LYS A 345 5.86 -3.74 -15.57
N TRP A 346 6.00 -3.70 -14.24
CA TRP A 346 5.95 -2.44 -13.51
C TRP A 346 6.84 -2.48 -12.28
N THR A 347 7.30 -1.30 -11.89
CA THR A 347 8.11 -1.08 -10.69
C THR A 347 7.35 -0.17 -9.75
N VAL A 348 7.13 -0.62 -8.54
CA VAL A 348 6.60 0.19 -7.44
C VAL A 348 7.79 0.72 -6.65
N SER A 349 7.90 2.03 -6.50
CA SER A 349 8.94 2.69 -5.72
C SER A 349 8.29 3.49 -4.59
N TRP A 350 8.83 3.36 -3.40
CA TRP A 350 8.45 4.15 -2.23
C TRP A 350 9.70 4.72 -1.57
N LEU A 351 9.55 5.45 -0.48
CA LEU A 351 10.62 6.30 0.07
C LEU A 351 11.92 5.53 0.42
N ASP A 352 11.81 4.31 0.90
CA ASP A 352 12.95 3.49 1.36
C ASP A 352 13.09 2.17 0.61
N GLY A 353 12.40 2.00 -0.53
CA GLY A 353 12.54 0.77 -1.29
C GLY A 353 11.82 0.77 -2.64
N ARG A 354 11.92 -0.35 -3.31
CA ARG A 354 11.21 -0.62 -4.57
C ARG A 354 10.98 -2.11 -4.77
N SER A 355 9.94 -2.44 -5.51
CA SER A 355 9.70 -3.79 -5.99
C SER A 355 9.37 -3.80 -7.48
N THR A 356 9.64 -4.90 -8.15
CA THR A 356 9.38 -5.07 -9.58
C THR A 356 8.56 -6.31 -9.82
N PHE A 357 7.56 -6.18 -10.67
CA PHE A 357 6.72 -7.26 -11.18
C PHE A 357 7.00 -7.46 -12.66
N GLU A 358 7.17 -8.70 -13.09
CA GLU A 358 7.36 -9.09 -14.49
C GLU A 358 6.45 -10.27 -14.80
N LEU A 359 5.36 -10.03 -15.55
CA LEU A 359 4.41 -11.08 -15.90
C LEU A 359 4.97 -11.97 -17.00
N SER A 360 4.73 -13.27 -16.88
CA SER A 360 5.01 -14.27 -17.90
C SER A 360 3.76 -14.58 -18.72
N THR A 361 2.62 -14.72 -18.04
CA THR A 361 1.33 -15.09 -18.65
C THR A 361 0.20 -14.24 -18.08
N VAL A 362 -0.76 -13.93 -18.94
CA VAL A 362 -2.03 -13.31 -18.55
C VAL A 362 -3.16 -14.07 -19.24
N GLN A 363 -4.13 -14.50 -18.46
CA GLN A 363 -5.36 -15.14 -18.92
C GLN A 363 -6.52 -14.15 -18.73
N PRO A 364 -6.96 -13.43 -19.77
CA PRO A 364 -8.03 -12.46 -19.66
C PRO A 364 -9.40 -13.14 -19.62
N ASN A 365 -10.34 -12.51 -18.93
CA ASN A 365 -11.75 -12.84 -18.87
C ASN A 365 -12.06 -14.27 -18.39
N VAL A 366 -11.20 -14.83 -17.52
CA VAL A 366 -11.45 -16.11 -16.86
C VAL A 366 -12.31 -15.92 -15.60
N PRO A 367 -13.18 -16.88 -15.27
CA PRO A 367 -13.87 -16.88 -13.99
C PRO A 367 -12.88 -16.97 -12.83
N ILE A 368 -13.07 -16.15 -11.81
CA ILE A 368 -12.27 -16.17 -10.59
C ILE A 368 -13.20 -16.46 -9.42
N ASP A 369 -12.85 -17.45 -8.61
CA ASP A 369 -13.58 -17.74 -7.38
C ASP A 369 -13.53 -16.55 -6.43
N SER A 370 -14.68 -16.09 -5.97
CA SER A 370 -14.80 -14.94 -5.07
C SER A 370 -14.06 -15.11 -3.74
N THR A 371 -13.82 -16.34 -3.31
CA THR A 371 -13.01 -16.64 -2.10
C THR A 371 -11.56 -16.16 -2.24
N ARG A 372 -11.06 -15.97 -3.47
CA ARG A 372 -9.73 -15.40 -3.74
C ARG A 372 -9.60 -13.97 -3.23
N PHE A 373 -10.70 -13.24 -3.13
CA PHE A 373 -10.73 -11.85 -2.70
C PHE A 373 -11.15 -11.69 -1.22
N ALA A 374 -11.34 -12.79 -0.51
CA ALA A 374 -11.68 -12.76 0.91
C ALA A 374 -10.48 -12.30 1.77
N LYS A 375 -10.79 -11.71 2.93
CA LYS A 375 -9.78 -11.37 3.95
C LYS A 375 -8.88 -12.58 4.22
N PRO A 376 -7.55 -12.44 4.10
CA PRO A 376 -6.64 -13.56 4.33
C PRO A 376 -6.77 -14.10 5.76
N VAL A 377 -6.78 -15.41 5.88
CA VAL A 377 -6.75 -16.10 7.18
C VAL A 377 -5.28 -16.37 7.52
N VAL A 378 -4.80 -15.72 8.55
CA VAL A 378 -3.48 -16.00 9.12
C VAL A 378 -3.65 -17.09 10.16
N ARG A 379 -2.97 -18.21 9.97
CA ARG A 379 -2.90 -19.26 10.99
C ARG A 379 -1.78 -18.89 11.97
N PRO A 380 -2.04 -18.98 13.27
CA PRO A 380 -1.02 -18.71 14.29
C PRO A 380 0.15 -19.66 14.23
#